data_326324d90a658a644899be00c2efe391
#
_entry.id   326324d90a658a644899be00c2efe391
#
_cell.length_a   1.000
_cell.length_b   1.000
_cell.length_c   1.000
_cell.angle_alpha   90.00
_cell.angle_beta   90.00
_cell.angle_gamma   90.00
#
_symmetry.space_group_name_H-M   'P 1'
#
loop_
_entity.id
_entity.type
_entity.pdbx_description
1 polymer ?
#
loop_
_entity_poly.entity_id
_entity_poly.type
_entity_poly.pdbx_seq_one_letter_code
_entity_poly.pdbx_strand_id
1 'polypeptide(L)'
;MAWKMKDSGIEWIGEIPEGWEITKIKHIVSSVTDIDHFMPDSAEFGIPYLMIGDLKDLSSSIDWDSSKKISIEDYKKLSIKSRPQIGDIIFARYASIGTTCYIDTDRDFLVSYACLTIHPSDLIIGKFLSYYLKSSSFAEDVLRRTNSNTQGNVGKDSLVNATIVLPSIIEQTQIVNFLDAKCSDINAMLSKTRASIEEYKKLKQAIITQAV
;
A
#
# COMPACT_ATOMS: atom_id res chain seq x y z
N MET A 1 -1.97 6.22 29.62
CA MET A 1 -2.44 4.99 30.30
C MET A 1 -1.58 3.85 29.81
N ALA A 2 -1.04 3.02 30.70
CA ALA A 2 -0.35 1.81 30.30
C ALA A 2 -1.40 0.77 29.86
N TRP A 3 -1.27 0.23 28.68
CA TRP A 3 -2.11 -0.86 28.19
C TRP A 3 -1.83 -2.12 28.99
N LYS A 4 -2.88 -2.83 29.39
CA LYS A 4 -2.71 -4.19 29.90
C LYS A 4 -2.46 -5.08 28.69
N MET A 5 -1.34 -5.79 28.68
CA MET A 5 -0.87 -6.58 27.55
C MET A 5 -1.18 -8.06 27.77
N LYS A 6 -1.36 -8.79 26.66
CA LYS A 6 -1.45 -10.26 26.63
C LYS A 6 -0.56 -10.80 25.54
N ASP A 7 -0.06 -12.01 25.72
CA ASP A 7 0.61 -12.75 24.65
C ASP A 7 -0.34 -13.00 23.49
N SER A 8 0.07 -12.67 22.29
CA SER A 8 -0.68 -12.94 21.06
C SER A 8 -0.74 -14.43 20.70
N GLY A 9 0.17 -15.24 21.25
CA GLY A 9 0.39 -16.63 20.82
C GLY A 9 1.10 -16.74 19.47
N ILE A 10 1.59 -15.64 18.92
CA ILE A 10 2.27 -15.58 17.63
C ILE A 10 3.64 -14.93 17.83
N GLU A 11 4.70 -15.70 17.62
CA GLU A 11 6.08 -15.33 17.91
C GLU A 11 6.48 -13.96 17.36
N TRP A 12 6.19 -13.66 16.08
CA TRP A 12 6.60 -12.43 15.42
C TRP A 12 5.66 -11.23 15.69
N ILE A 13 4.55 -11.44 16.37
CA ILE A 13 3.66 -10.37 16.85
C ILE A 13 4.00 -10.03 18.30
N GLY A 14 4.30 -11.04 19.14
CA GLY A 14 4.60 -10.85 20.54
C GLY A 14 3.38 -10.47 21.37
N GLU A 15 3.53 -9.51 22.27
CA GLU A 15 2.45 -9.03 23.12
C GLU A 15 1.58 -7.98 22.44
N ILE A 16 0.28 -8.04 22.68
CA ILE A 16 -0.73 -7.09 22.17
C ILE A 16 -1.61 -6.59 23.32
N PRO A 17 -2.28 -5.43 23.22
CA PRO A 17 -3.27 -4.99 24.19
C PRO A 17 -4.36 -6.03 24.41
N GLU A 18 -4.80 -6.20 25.65
CA GLU A 18 -5.74 -7.26 26.08
C GLU A 18 -7.08 -7.25 25.30
N GLY A 19 -7.55 -6.04 24.91
CA GLY A 19 -8.78 -5.84 24.13
C GLY A 19 -8.64 -6.08 22.63
N TRP A 20 -7.42 -6.31 22.11
CA TRP A 20 -7.23 -6.52 20.68
C TRP A 20 -7.44 -7.97 20.29
N GLU A 21 -7.99 -8.17 19.08
CA GLU A 21 -8.25 -9.49 18.53
C GLU A 21 -7.19 -9.87 17.50
N ILE A 22 -7.00 -11.19 17.32
CA ILE A 22 -6.19 -11.75 16.25
C ILE A 22 -7.10 -12.45 15.26
N THR A 23 -6.98 -12.08 14.01
CA THR A 23 -7.81 -12.64 12.94
C THR A 23 -7.03 -12.77 11.65
N LYS A 24 -7.69 -13.07 10.55
CA LYS A 24 -7.10 -13.12 9.20
C LYS A 24 -7.70 -12.01 8.34
N ILE A 25 -6.92 -11.52 7.38
CA ILE A 25 -7.36 -10.46 6.47
C ILE A 25 -8.71 -10.80 5.83
N LYS A 26 -8.92 -12.05 5.40
CA LYS A 26 -10.19 -12.48 4.78
C LYS A 26 -11.45 -12.24 5.63
N HIS A 27 -11.34 -12.11 6.94
CA HIS A 27 -12.48 -11.91 7.83
C HIS A 27 -12.83 -10.43 8.04
N ILE A 28 -11.95 -9.53 7.59
CA ILE A 28 -12.07 -8.08 7.81
C ILE A 28 -12.14 -7.28 6.50
N VAL A 29 -12.13 -7.97 5.37
CA VAL A 29 -12.31 -7.35 4.04
C VAL A 29 -13.58 -7.91 3.40
N SER A 30 -14.28 -7.09 2.63
CA SER A 30 -15.46 -7.51 1.88
C SER A 30 -15.05 -8.36 0.67
N SER A 31 -13.95 -8.01 0.02
CA SER A 31 -13.37 -8.79 -1.08
C SER A 31 -11.92 -8.39 -1.36
N VAL A 32 -11.23 -9.26 -2.10
CA VAL A 32 -9.96 -8.96 -2.75
C VAL A 32 -10.10 -9.33 -4.22
N THR A 33 -9.89 -8.36 -5.10
CA THR A 33 -10.10 -8.52 -6.54
C THR A 33 -8.82 -8.26 -7.32
N ASP A 34 -8.75 -8.84 -8.51
CA ASP A 34 -7.73 -8.55 -9.52
C ASP A 34 -8.38 -8.58 -10.91
N ILE A 35 -7.70 -8.03 -11.89
CA ILE A 35 -8.10 -8.12 -13.29
C ILE A 35 -7.45 -9.35 -13.94
N ASP A 36 -7.93 -9.71 -15.13
CA ASP A 36 -7.34 -10.79 -15.93
C ASP A 36 -5.86 -10.51 -16.24
N HIS A 37 -5.09 -11.59 -16.41
CA HIS A 37 -3.71 -11.54 -16.91
C HIS A 37 -3.69 -11.08 -18.37
N PHE A 38 -4.15 -9.88 -18.59
CA PHE A 38 -4.23 -9.21 -19.87
C PHE A 38 -3.63 -7.81 -19.74
N MET A 39 -2.80 -7.43 -20.72
CA MET A 39 -2.22 -6.11 -20.80
C MET A 39 -2.89 -5.37 -21.97
N PRO A 40 -3.81 -4.44 -21.68
CA PRO A 40 -4.46 -3.66 -22.73
C PRO A 40 -3.44 -2.79 -23.46
N ASP A 41 -3.72 -2.45 -24.71
CA ASP A 41 -2.91 -1.53 -25.48
C ASP A 41 -2.93 -0.12 -24.88
N SER A 42 -1.87 0.65 -25.17
CA SER A 42 -1.83 2.06 -24.76
C SER A 42 -2.70 2.88 -25.69
N ALA A 43 -3.50 3.78 -25.12
CA ALA A 43 -4.27 4.77 -25.82
C ALA A 43 -3.66 6.17 -25.59
N GLU A 44 -3.78 7.04 -26.59
CA GLU A 44 -3.37 8.44 -26.46
C GLU A 44 -4.26 9.19 -25.44
N PHE A 45 -5.57 8.91 -25.50
CA PHE A 45 -6.57 9.42 -24.57
C PHE A 45 -7.34 8.25 -23.97
N GLY A 46 -7.72 8.34 -22.69
CA GLY A 46 -8.50 7.29 -22.04
C GLY A 46 -8.39 7.30 -20.53
N ILE A 47 -8.65 6.14 -19.95
CA ILE A 47 -8.67 5.94 -18.49
C ILE A 47 -7.27 5.52 -18.01
N PRO A 48 -6.77 6.09 -16.90
CA PRO A 48 -5.49 5.69 -16.33
C PRO A 48 -5.45 4.19 -15.98
N TYR A 49 -4.33 3.56 -16.31
CA TYR A 49 -4.04 2.16 -16.02
C TYR A 49 -2.68 2.09 -15.31
N LEU A 50 -2.72 1.91 -14.00
CA LEU A 50 -1.53 2.00 -13.16
C LEU A 50 -0.73 0.71 -13.17
N MET A 51 0.56 0.85 -13.36
CA MET A 51 1.55 -0.19 -13.13
C MET A 51 2.11 -0.07 -11.70
N ILE A 52 2.83 -1.09 -11.23
CA ILE A 52 3.44 -1.07 -9.90
C ILE A 52 4.32 0.18 -9.69
N GLY A 53 5.05 0.59 -10.72
CA GLY A 53 5.95 1.77 -10.67
C GLY A 53 5.24 3.11 -10.45
N ASP A 54 3.94 3.19 -10.79
CA ASP A 54 3.13 4.40 -10.63
C ASP A 54 2.60 4.57 -9.21
N LEU A 55 2.56 3.47 -8.42
CA LEU A 55 1.97 3.47 -7.08
C LEU A 55 2.73 4.42 -6.15
N LYS A 56 1.97 5.18 -5.38
CA LYS A 56 2.41 6.01 -4.25
C LYS A 56 1.66 5.56 -3.01
N ASP A 57 2.05 6.07 -1.85
CA ASP A 57 1.35 5.77 -0.59
C ASP A 57 -0.13 6.15 -0.61
N LEU A 58 -0.45 7.26 -1.29
CA LEU A 58 -1.80 7.78 -1.50
C LEU A 58 -2.06 7.97 -2.99
N SER A 59 -3.28 7.71 -3.45
CA SER A 59 -3.66 7.93 -4.85
C SER A 59 -3.64 9.41 -5.24
N SER A 60 -3.87 10.33 -4.30
CA SER A 60 -3.72 11.78 -4.52
C SER A 60 -2.30 12.23 -4.88
N SER A 61 -1.29 11.40 -4.60
CA SER A 61 0.11 11.67 -4.91
C SER A 61 0.61 11.03 -6.22
N ILE A 62 -0.25 10.32 -6.95
CA ILE A 62 0.08 9.68 -8.22
C ILE A 62 0.20 10.74 -9.33
N ASP A 63 1.21 10.60 -10.16
CA ASP A 63 1.31 11.34 -11.43
C ASP A 63 0.41 10.70 -12.49
N TRP A 64 -0.84 11.13 -12.51
CA TRP A 64 -1.88 10.60 -13.38
C TRP A 64 -1.64 10.90 -14.86
N ASP A 65 -0.94 11.99 -15.17
CA ASP A 65 -0.70 12.42 -16.55
C ASP A 65 0.36 11.55 -17.22
N SER A 66 1.36 11.12 -16.47
CA SER A 66 2.43 10.21 -16.96
C SER A 66 2.00 8.74 -16.98
N SER A 67 0.90 8.38 -16.32
CA SER A 67 0.43 6.99 -16.28
C SER A 67 -0.03 6.51 -17.65
N LYS A 68 0.14 5.21 -17.91
CA LYS A 68 -0.45 4.55 -19.09
C LYS A 68 -1.95 4.82 -19.13
N LYS A 69 -2.49 5.07 -20.33
CA LYS A 69 -3.93 5.18 -20.55
C LYS A 69 -4.41 4.03 -21.42
N ILE A 70 -5.63 3.59 -21.17
CA ILE A 70 -6.30 2.51 -21.91
C ILE A 70 -7.62 3.00 -22.51
N SER A 71 -8.12 2.30 -23.50
CA SER A 71 -9.39 2.62 -24.13
C SER A 71 -10.57 2.53 -23.14
N ILE A 72 -11.63 3.28 -23.39
CA ILE A 72 -12.88 3.19 -22.60
C ILE A 72 -13.49 1.79 -22.74
N GLU A 73 -13.30 1.12 -23.86
CA GLU A 73 -13.79 -0.24 -24.10
C GLU A 73 -13.08 -1.25 -23.20
N ASP A 74 -11.74 -1.22 -23.16
CA ASP A 74 -10.95 -2.05 -22.27
C ASP A 74 -11.28 -1.76 -20.80
N TYR A 75 -11.41 -0.48 -20.43
CA TYR A 75 -11.84 -0.11 -19.08
C TYR A 75 -13.18 -0.74 -18.70
N LYS A 76 -14.20 -0.62 -19.55
CA LYS A 76 -15.52 -1.22 -19.30
C LYS A 76 -15.45 -2.73 -19.13
N LYS A 77 -14.64 -3.41 -19.94
CA LYS A 77 -14.44 -4.86 -19.89
C LYS A 77 -13.74 -5.29 -18.60
N LEU A 78 -12.63 -4.64 -18.25
CA LEU A 78 -11.78 -5.04 -17.12
C LEU A 78 -12.37 -4.61 -15.77
N SER A 79 -13.05 -3.47 -15.71
CA SER A 79 -13.64 -2.92 -14.48
C SER A 79 -14.79 -3.77 -13.92
N ILE A 80 -15.35 -4.71 -14.70
CA ILE A 80 -16.34 -5.68 -14.22
C ILE A 80 -15.77 -6.54 -13.09
N LYS A 81 -14.48 -6.91 -13.18
CA LYS A 81 -13.83 -7.77 -12.19
C LYS A 81 -13.23 -7.01 -11.02
N SER A 82 -12.68 -5.85 -11.29
CA SER A 82 -11.99 -5.05 -10.27
C SER A 82 -12.08 -3.58 -10.65
N ARG A 83 -12.69 -2.78 -9.79
CA ARG A 83 -12.78 -1.32 -9.92
C ARG A 83 -12.43 -0.71 -8.56
N PRO A 84 -11.23 -0.12 -8.43
CA PRO A 84 -10.82 0.54 -7.20
C PRO A 84 -11.76 1.70 -6.85
N GLN A 85 -12.03 1.89 -5.56
CA GLN A 85 -12.88 2.93 -5.00
C GLN A 85 -12.19 3.63 -3.84
N ILE A 86 -12.68 4.80 -3.44
CA ILE A 86 -12.20 5.49 -2.23
C ILE A 86 -12.30 4.54 -1.03
N GLY A 87 -11.23 4.47 -0.25
CA GLY A 87 -11.13 3.58 0.91
C GLY A 87 -10.49 2.23 0.62
N ASP A 88 -10.35 1.85 -0.64
CA ASP A 88 -9.66 0.62 -1.04
C ASP A 88 -8.15 0.75 -0.91
N ILE A 89 -7.49 -0.41 -0.93
CA ILE A 89 -6.03 -0.49 -0.96
C ILE A 89 -5.60 -1.28 -2.19
N ILE A 90 -4.71 -0.69 -2.98
CA ILE A 90 -3.98 -1.42 -4.02
C ILE A 90 -2.75 -2.05 -3.38
N PHE A 91 -2.57 -3.34 -3.59
CA PHE A 91 -1.44 -4.14 -3.10
C PHE A 91 -0.65 -4.70 -4.28
N ALA A 92 0.64 -4.36 -4.38
CA ALA A 92 1.52 -4.87 -5.43
C ALA A 92 1.99 -6.29 -5.10
N ARG A 93 1.71 -7.24 -5.99
CA ARG A 93 2.05 -8.68 -5.80
C ARG A 93 3.52 -8.98 -6.07
N TYR A 94 4.13 -8.27 -7.02
CA TYR A 94 5.48 -8.54 -7.57
C TYR A 94 6.47 -7.43 -7.22
N ALA A 95 6.30 -6.81 -6.06
CA ALA A 95 7.20 -5.78 -5.54
C ALA A 95 7.69 -6.15 -4.15
N SER A 96 8.40 -5.24 -3.50
CA SER A 96 8.70 -5.38 -2.08
C SER A 96 7.42 -5.54 -1.28
N ILE A 97 7.38 -6.49 -0.34
CA ILE A 97 6.23 -6.70 0.54
C ILE A 97 5.90 -5.37 1.23
N GLY A 98 4.62 -5.03 1.26
CA GLY A 98 4.15 -3.76 1.79
C GLY A 98 4.07 -2.61 0.77
N THR A 99 4.41 -2.85 -0.51
CA THR A 99 4.13 -1.86 -1.56
C THR A 99 2.62 -1.75 -1.77
N THR A 100 2.02 -0.69 -1.24
CA THR A 100 0.58 -0.43 -1.26
C THR A 100 0.28 1.00 -1.64
N CYS A 101 -0.93 1.24 -2.16
CA CYS A 101 -1.49 2.57 -2.36
C CYS A 101 -2.88 2.62 -1.73
N TYR A 102 -3.12 3.54 -0.80
CA TYR A 102 -4.46 3.82 -0.28
C TYR A 102 -5.20 4.76 -1.22
N ILE A 103 -6.45 4.43 -1.56
CA ILE A 103 -7.26 5.23 -2.49
C ILE A 103 -8.00 6.31 -1.71
N ASP A 104 -7.58 7.55 -1.90
CA ASP A 104 -8.12 8.77 -1.28
C ASP A 104 -8.68 9.76 -2.31
N THR A 105 -8.75 9.37 -3.59
CA THR A 105 -9.30 10.19 -4.69
C THR A 105 -10.45 9.49 -5.38
N ASP A 106 -11.46 10.28 -5.77
CA ASP A 106 -12.59 9.82 -6.60
C ASP A 106 -12.23 10.01 -8.08
N ARG A 107 -11.54 9.02 -8.64
CA ARG A 107 -11.15 9.01 -10.04
C ARG A 107 -11.32 7.60 -10.61
N ASP A 108 -11.82 7.51 -11.84
CA ASP A 108 -11.84 6.25 -12.57
C ASP A 108 -10.42 5.88 -13.03
N PHE A 109 -9.98 4.70 -12.66
CA PHE A 109 -8.73 4.09 -13.10
C PHE A 109 -8.78 2.57 -12.92
N LEU A 110 -7.81 1.88 -13.47
CA LEU A 110 -7.55 0.47 -13.17
C LEU A 110 -6.10 0.28 -12.79
N VAL A 111 -5.82 -0.88 -12.18
CA VAL A 111 -4.47 -1.33 -11.88
C VAL A 111 -4.14 -2.58 -12.69
N SER A 112 -2.87 -2.80 -12.97
CA SER A 112 -2.43 -3.99 -13.72
C SER A 112 -2.71 -5.28 -12.92
N TYR A 113 -2.76 -6.41 -13.61
CA TYR A 113 -2.88 -7.74 -13.00
C TYR A 113 -1.76 -8.06 -11.99
N ALA A 114 -0.69 -7.27 -11.99
CA ALA A 114 0.38 -7.35 -11.00
C ALA A 114 -0.01 -6.78 -9.62
N CYS A 115 -1.23 -6.25 -9.50
CA CYS A 115 -1.77 -5.69 -8.27
C CYS A 115 -3.06 -6.42 -7.87
N LEU A 116 -3.36 -6.37 -6.58
CA LEU A 116 -4.65 -6.73 -6.00
C LEU A 116 -5.34 -5.46 -5.52
N THR A 117 -6.66 -5.39 -5.66
CA THR A 117 -7.50 -4.38 -5.00
C THR A 117 -8.14 -5.02 -3.79
N ILE A 118 -7.89 -4.46 -2.62
CA ILE A 118 -8.45 -4.90 -1.35
C ILE A 118 -9.58 -3.96 -0.98
N HIS A 119 -10.77 -4.50 -0.79
CA HIS A 119 -11.96 -3.76 -0.38
C HIS A 119 -12.21 -4.01 1.13
N PRO A 120 -11.93 -3.04 2.01
CA PRO A 120 -12.19 -3.17 3.44
C PRO A 120 -13.67 -3.43 3.74
N SER A 121 -13.98 -4.13 4.83
CA SER A 121 -15.33 -4.19 5.40
C SER A 121 -15.51 -3.13 6.49
N ASP A 122 -16.70 -3.06 7.09
CA ASP A 122 -16.99 -2.16 8.21
C ASP A 122 -16.21 -2.47 9.50
N LEU A 123 -15.50 -3.60 9.53
CA LEU A 123 -14.68 -4.02 10.66
C LEU A 123 -13.30 -3.36 10.69
N ILE A 124 -12.88 -2.75 9.57
CA ILE A 124 -11.54 -2.19 9.46
C ILE A 124 -11.49 -0.89 8.67
N ILE A 125 -10.78 0.08 9.19
CA ILE A 125 -10.48 1.31 8.47
C ILE A 125 -9.43 1.01 7.39
N GLY A 126 -9.73 1.27 6.12
CA GLY A 126 -8.85 0.98 4.99
C GLY A 126 -7.44 1.58 5.17
N LYS A 127 -7.36 2.80 5.71
CA LYS A 127 -6.06 3.44 5.98
C LYS A 127 -5.28 2.74 7.10
N PHE A 128 -5.94 2.21 8.14
CA PHE A 128 -5.30 1.36 9.14
C PHE A 128 -4.76 0.08 8.51
N LEU A 129 -5.57 -0.59 7.68
CA LEU A 129 -5.12 -1.77 6.95
C LEU A 129 -3.91 -1.45 6.05
N SER A 130 -3.92 -0.32 5.35
CA SER A 130 -2.79 0.12 4.51
C SER A 130 -1.49 0.27 5.33
N TYR A 131 -1.56 0.81 6.55
CA TYR A 131 -0.42 0.86 7.46
C TYR A 131 0.01 -0.53 7.94
N TYR A 132 -0.96 -1.38 8.29
CA TYR A 132 -0.68 -2.75 8.73
C TYR A 132 0.07 -3.55 7.66
N LEU A 133 -0.36 -3.46 6.41
CA LEU A 133 0.28 -4.14 5.27
C LEU A 133 1.74 -3.69 5.03
N LYS A 134 2.16 -2.55 5.58
CA LYS A 134 3.55 -2.05 5.55
C LYS A 134 4.36 -2.44 6.78
N SER A 135 3.74 -3.09 7.77
CA SER A 135 4.41 -3.45 9.01
C SER A 135 5.34 -4.66 8.84
N SER A 136 6.35 -4.74 9.72
CA SER A 136 7.23 -5.91 9.79
C SER A 136 6.48 -7.18 10.16
N SER A 137 5.46 -7.09 11.01
CA SER A 137 4.64 -8.24 11.40
C SER A 137 3.89 -8.86 10.21
N PHE A 138 3.33 -8.03 9.33
CA PHE A 138 2.72 -8.51 8.09
C PHE A 138 3.76 -9.13 7.15
N ALA A 139 4.90 -8.45 6.96
CA ALA A 139 5.95 -8.94 6.08
C ALA A 139 6.47 -10.31 6.54
N GLU A 140 6.68 -10.50 7.83
CA GLU A 140 7.13 -11.76 8.42
C GLU A 140 6.10 -12.88 8.23
N ASP A 141 4.80 -12.60 8.49
CA ASP A 141 3.73 -13.58 8.32
C ASP A 141 3.62 -14.04 6.85
N VAL A 142 3.72 -13.12 5.91
CA VAL A 142 3.68 -13.44 4.48
C VAL A 142 4.91 -14.24 4.04
N LEU A 143 6.11 -13.86 4.50
CA LEU A 143 7.36 -14.60 4.20
C LEU A 143 7.31 -16.05 4.70
N ARG A 144 6.74 -16.29 5.87
CA ARG A 144 6.56 -17.64 6.42
C ARG A 144 5.56 -18.49 5.62
N ARG A 145 4.59 -17.85 4.96
CA ARG A 145 3.57 -18.52 4.11
C ARG A 145 4.04 -18.77 2.69
N THR A 146 4.87 -17.90 2.17
CA THR A 146 5.48 -18.08 0.85
C THR A 146 6.72 -18.95 1.03
N ASN A 147 6.66 -20.21 0.59
CA ASN A 147 7.83 -21.07 0.56
C ASN A 147 9.01 -20.32 -0.07
N SER A 148 10.10 -20.23 0.63
CA SER A 148 11.24 -19.31 0.53
C SER A 148 12.03 -19.28 -0.80
N ASN A 149 11.55 -19.86 -1.88
CA ASN A 149 12.29 -19.98 -3.14
C ASN A 149 11.85 -19.04 -4.27
N THR A 150 10.83 -18.20 -4.05
CA THR A 150 10.40 -17.23 -5.06
C THR A 150 10.33 -15.85 -4.46
N GLN A 151 11.39 -15.07 -4.64
CA GLN A 151 11.39 -13.65 -4.32
C GLN A 151 10.17 -12.95 -4.93
N GLY A 152 9.37 -12.32 -4.08
CA GLY A 152 8.54 -11.22 -4.51
C GLY A 152 7.16 -11.52 -5.08
N ASN A 153 6.59 -12.71 -4.95
CA ASN A 153 5.19 -12.92 -5.37
C ASN A 153 4.28 -13.23 -4.18
N VAL A 154 3.51 -12.24 -3.76
CA VAL A 154 2.45 -12.44 -2.77
C VAL A 154 1.14 -12.79 -3.48
N GLY A 155 0.82 -14.08 -3.51
CA GLY A 155 -0.46 -14.56 -4.05
C GLY A 155 -1.64 -14.06 -3.23
N LYS A 156 -2.82 -14.00 -3.85
CA LYS A 156 -4.08 -13.64 -3.19
C LYS A 156 -4.34 -14.50 -1.94
N ASP A 157 -4.08 -15.81 -2.04
CA ASP A 157 -4.29 -16.75 -0.92
C ASP A 157 -3.36 -16.47 0.25
N SER A 158 -2.10 -16.11 -0.01
CA SER A 158 -1.16 -15.71 1.04
C SER A 158 -1.62 -14.43 1.73
N LEU A 159 -2.06 -13.43 0.95
CA LEU A 159 -2.58 -12.16 1.46
C LEU A 159 -3.82 -12.36 2.33
N VAL A 160 -4.86 -13.03 1.82
CA VAL A 160 -6.15 -13.15 2.55
C VAL A 160 -6.05 -14.03 3.79
N ASN A 161 -5.10 -14.95 3.84
CA ASN A 161 -4.85 -15.81 4.99
C ASN A 161 -3.80 -15.23 5.95
N ALA A 162 -3.18 -14.10 5.63
CA ALA A 162 -2.25 -13.43 6.53
C ALA A 162 -2.97 -12.99 7.81
N THR A 163 -2.23 -13.09 8.91
CA THR A 163 -2.72 -12.72 10.24
C THR A 163 -2.76 -11.21 10.37
N ILE A 164 -3.73 -10.69 11.09
CA ILE A 164 -3.83 -9.28 11.47
C ILE A 164 -4.26 -9.14 12.92
N VAL A 165 -3.70 -8.16 13.60
CA VAL A 165 -4.14 -7.72 14.92
C VAL A 165 -5.17 -6.62 14.73
N LEU A 166 -6.34 -6.79 15.32
CA LEU A 166 -7.51 -5.95 15.10
C LEU A 166 -7.90 -5.18 16.37
N PRO A 167 -7.54 -3.88 16.46
CA PRO A 167 -8.09 -2.96 17.46
C PRO A 167 -9.56 -2.65 17.22
N SER A 168 -10.22 -2.03 18.19
CA SER A 168 -11.52 -1.42 17.96
C SER A 168 -11.45 -0.29 16.91
N ILE A 169 -12.55 0.03 16.24
CA ILE A 169 -12.61 1.11 15.23
C ILE A 169 -12.13 2.46 15.79
N ILE A 170 -12.42 2.74 17.07
CA ILE A 170 -11.97 3.95 17.75
C ILE A 170 -10.44 3.95 17.84
N GLU A 171 -9.85 2.85 18.27
CA GLU A 171 -8.39 2.71 18.37
C GLU A 171 -7.72 2.73 16.99
N GLN A 172 -8.30 2.07 16.00
CA GLN A 172 -7.83 2.15 14.60
C GLN A 172 -7.76 3.61 14.13
N THR A 173 -8.79 4.41 14.42
CA THR A 173 -8.83 5.84 14.09
C THR A 173 -7.71 6.61 14.80
N GLN A 174 -7.50 6.35 16.09
CA GLN A 174 -6.42 7.00 16.86
C GLN A 174 -5.04 6.63 16.32
N ILE A 175 -4.84 5.37 15.97
CA ILE A 175 -3.58 4.87 15.39
C ILE A 175 -3.33 5.53 14.03
N VAL A 176 -4.35 5.61 13.16
CA VAL A 176 -4.24 6.27 11.85
C VAL A 176 -3.86 7.73 12.02
N ASN A 177 -4.56 8.49 12.89
CA ASN A 177 -4.26 9.90 13.12
C ASN A 177 -2.83 10.11 13.64
N PHE A 178 -2.37 9.25 14.54
CA PHE A 178 -1.01 9.30 15.07
C PHE A 178 0.02 9.02 13.96
N LEU A 179 -0.19 7.97 13.17
CA LEU A 179 0.73 7.59 12.09
C LEU A 179 0.75 8.64 10.98
N ASP A 180 -0.40 9.20 10.61
CA ASP A 180 -0.49 10.27 9.61
C ASP A 180 0.36 11.49 10.03
N ALA A 181 0.21 11.94 11.28
CA ALA A 181 0.99 13.06 11.79
C ALA A 181 2.51 12.75 11.78
N LYS A 182 2.90 11.57 12.28
CA LYS A 182 4.32 11.17 12.33
C LYS A 182 4.94 10.96 10.96
N CYS A 183 4.22 10.31 10.04
CA CYS A 183 4.70 10.12 8.68
C CYS A 183 4.81 11.46 7.93
N SER A 184 3.88 12.38 8.14
CA SER A 184 3.95 13.74 7.59
C SER A 184 5.20 14.48 8.07
N ASP A 185 5.48 14.46 9.39
CA ASP A 185 6.67 15.08 9.96
C ASP A 185 7.96 14.49 9.38
N ILE A 186 8.03 13.17 9.30
CA ILE A 186 9.18 12.45 8.74
C ILE A 186 9.37 12.80 7.26
N ASN A 187 8.29 12.82 6.47
CA ASN A 187 8.36 13.16 5.05
C ASN A 187 8.81 14.62 4.83
N ALA A 188 8.38 15.55 5.68
CA ALA A 188 8.86 16.93 5.64
C ALA A 188 10.37 17.02 5.95
N MET A 189 10.87 16.26 6.94
CA MET A 189 12.30 16.18 7.24
C MET A 189 13.10 15.56 6.07
N LEU A 190 12.61 14.48 5.48
CA LEU A 190 13.23 13.83 4.33
C LEU A 190 13.32 14.78 3.12
N SER A 191 12.25 15.55 2.86
CA SER A 191 12.23 16.53 1.77
C SER A 191 13.29 17.61 1.98
N LYS A 192 13.39 18.18 3.19
CA LYS A 192 14.42 19.17 3.54
C LYS A 192 15.83 18.61 3.39
N THR A 193 16.05 17.38 3.88
CA THR A 193 17.36 16.73 3.77
C THR A 193 17.76 16.49 2.32
N ARG A 194 16.84 16.07 1.47
CA ARG A 194 17.09 15.89 0.03
C ARG A 194 17.44 17.21 -0.65
N ALA A 195 16.74 18.29 -0.32
CA ALA A 195 17.05 19.62 -0.84
C ALA A 195 18.47 20.07 -0.44
N SER A 196 18.85 19.89 0.83
CA SER A 196 20.23 20.21 1.29
C SER A 196 21.29 19.35 0.59
N ILE A 197 21.03 18.08 0.33
CA ILE A 197 21.95 17.22 -0.44
C ILE A 197 22.16 17.77 -1.84
N GLU A 198 21.11 18.22 -2.52
CA GLU A 198 21.22 18.79 -3.86
C GLU A 198 21.99 20.13 -3.85
N GLU A 199 21.82 20.97 -2.83
CA GLU A 199 22.61 22.18 -2.65
C GLU A 199 24.10 21.87 -2.46
N TYR A 200 24.45 20.89 -1.63
CA TYR A 200 25.83 20.45 -1.46
C TYR A 200 26.44 19.87 -2.72
N LYS A 201 25.68 19.15 -3.54
CA LYS A 201 26.14 18.67 -4.84
C LYS A 201 26.48 19.83 -5.79
N LYS A 202 25.62 20.86 -5.84
CA LYS A 202 25.86 22.08 -6.63
C LYS A 202 27.09 22.84 -6.14
N LEU A 203 27.25 23.00 -4.85
CA LEU A 203 28.40 23.65 -4.23
C LEU A 203 29.70 22.90 -4.57
N LYS A 204 29.70 21.57 -4.42
CA LYS A 204 30.86 20.74 -4.81
C LYS A 204 31.24 20.94 -6.28
N GLN A 205 30.26 20.95 -7.17
CA GLN A 205 30.51 21.17 -8.59
C GLN A 205 31.07 22.56 -8.86
N ALA A 206 30.56 23.61 -8.21
CA ALA A 206 31.04 24.96 -8.34
C ALA A 206 32.50 25.10 -7.88
N ILE A 207 32.87 24.50 -6.75
CA ILE A 207 34.24 24.50 -6.23
C ILE A 207 35.20 23.81 -7.21
N ILE A 208 34.78 22.65 -7.75
CA ILE A 208 35.61 21.95 -8.77
C ILE A 208 35.81 22.80 -10.01
N THR A 209 34.73 23.40 -10.53
CA THR A 209 34.83 24.28 -11.74
C THR A 209 35.68 25.51 -11.50
N GLN A 210 35.69 26.04 -10.26
CA GLN A 210 36.51 27.23 -9.93
C GLN A 210 38.00 26.88 -9.76
N ALA A 211 38.30 25.61 -9.42
CA ALA A 211 39.67 25.18 -9.13
C ALA A 211 40.43 24.67 -10.36
N VAL A 212 39.74 24.39 -11.48
CA VAL A 212 40.28 23.91 -12.77
C VAL A 212 39.94 24.91 -13.87
#